data_bb89a016313910c3f3d09e5ce3012ec0
#
_entry.id   bb89a016313910c3f3d09e5ce3012ec0
#
_cell.length_a   1.000
_cell.length_b   1.000
_cell.length_c   1.000
_cell.angle_alpha   90.00
_cell.angle_beta   90.00
_cell.angle_gamma   90.00
#
_symmetry.space_group_name_H-M   'P 1'
#
loop_
_entity.id
_entity.type
_entity.pdbx_description
1 polymer ?
#
loop_
_entity_poly.entity_id
_entity_poly.type
_entity_poly.pdbx_seq_one_letter_code
_entity_poly.pdbx_strand_id
1 'polypeptide(L)'
;HPFSAQAELAEKGARVIKSAEGVYLTDSDGNRFLDAMAGLWCVNIGYGRGELADVAARQMRELPYYNTFFQTTHVPAIALSAKLAELAPGDLNHVFYAGSGSEANDTNIRMVRHYWAMQGAPDKNIIISRKNAYHGSTLGGASLGGMLPMHEQGGLPVPNIHHINQPNWWAEGGDMSPEAFGRARAQELEQAIHDLGEHRVAAFIAEPIQGAGGVIVPPDSYWPEIQRICDQYDILLIADEVICGLGRTGNWFGSQTLNTRPDIVSIAKGLWVGSKHVCYTPMTRP
;
A
#
# COMPACT_ATOMS: atom_id res chain seq x y z
N HIS A 1 -7.35 18.60 9.56
CA HIS A 1 -7.38 18.00 8.22
C HIS A 1 -5.97 17.61 7.81
N PRO A 2 -5.72 16.32 7.45
CA PRO A 2 -4.41 15.88 6.97
C PRO A 2 -4.07 16.56 5.64
N PHE A 3 -2.78 16.79 5.39
CA PHE A 3 -2.26 17.38 4.15
C PHE A 3 -2.95 18.69 3.72
N SER A 4 -3.32 19.52 4.69
CA SER A 4 -3.98 20.81 4.44
C SER A 4 -3.19 21.94 5.08
N ALA A 5 -3.21 23.12 4.44
CA ALA A 5 -2.72 24.36 5.04
C ALA A 5 -3.71 24.77 6.15
N GLN A 6 -3.40 24.46 7.40
CA GLN A 6 -4.34 24.61 8.51
C GLN A 6 -4.75 26.07 8.75
N ALA A 7 -3.83 27.03 8.56
CA ALA A 7 -4.14 28.46 8.67
C ALA A 7 -5.16 28.90 7.60
N GLU A 8 -4.96 28.49 6.36
CA GLU A 8 -5.88 28.78 5.26
C GLU A 8 -7.25 28.13 5.47
N LEU A 9 -7.25 26.88 5.96
CA LEU A 9 -8.48 26.16 6.29
C LEU A 9 -9.26 26.85 7.42
N ALA A 10 -8.56 27.38 8.42
CA ALA A 10 -9.20 28.11 9.51
C ALA A 10 -9.83 29.43 9.04
N GLU A 11 -9.21 30.09 8.06
CA GLU A 11 -9.69 31.35 7.50
C GLU A 11 -10.84 31.14 6.50
N LYS A 12 -10.67 30.21 5.54
CA LYS A 12 -11.61 30.03 4.42
C LYS A 12 -12.68 28.95 4.66
N GLY A 13 -12.49 28.12 5.68
CA GLY A 13 -13.33 26.94 5.91
C GLY A 13 -13.04 25.78 4.95
N ALA A 14 -13.76 24.68 5.15
CA ALA A 14 -13.68 23.49 4.30
C ALA A 14 -14.92 23.39 3.40
N ARG A 15 -14.74 22.87 2.18
CA ARG A 15 -15.88 22.46 1.37
C ARG A 15 -16.60 21.28 2.04
N VAL A 16 -17.89 21.42 2.27
CA VAL A 16 -18.71 20.40 2.93
C VAL A 16 -19.42 19.57 1.86
N ILE A 17 -19.04 18.29 1.74
CA ILE A 17 -19.72 17.34 0.86
C ILE A 17 -20.99 16.83 1.54
N LYS A 18 -22.14 16.99 0.91
CA LYS A 18 -23.45 16.66 1.45
C LYS A 18 -23.99 15.32 0.95
N SER A 19 -23.76 14.99 -0.32
CA SER A 19 -24.26 13.75 -0.93
C SER A 19 -23.38 13.32 -2.10
N ALA A 20 -23.55 12.07 -2.52
CA ALA A 20 -22.84 11.50 -3.66
C ALA A 20 -23.71 10.49 -4.39
N GLU A 21 -23.57 10.40 -5.72
CA GLU A 21 -24.29 9.45 -6.57
C GLU A 21 -23.45 9.12 -7.80
N GLY A 22 -23.30 7.84 -8.12
CA GLY A 22 -22.49 7.37 -9.24
C GLY A 22 -21.04 7.83 -9.11
N VAL A 23 -20.64 8.81 -9.91
CA VAL A 23 -19.29 9.42 -9.89
C VAL A 23 -19.34 10.91 -9.54
N TYR A 24 -20.43 11.39 -9.02
CA TYR A 24 -20.64 12.82 -8.72
C TYR A 24 -20.82 13.05 -7.22
N LEU A 25 -20.27 14.19 -6.78
CA LEU A 25 -20.46 14.75 -5.45
C LEU A 25 -21.34 16.00 -5.52
N THR A 26 -22.07 16.27 -4.44
CA THR A 26 -22.80 17.51 -4.24
C THR A 26 -22.38 18.14 -2.92
N ASP A 27 -21.95 19.39 -2.93
CA ASP A 27 -21.57 20.14 -1.72
C ASP A 27 -22.78 20.79 -1.02
N SER A 28 -22.52 21.44 0.13
CA SER A 28 -23.53 22.15 0.91
C SER A 28 -24.17 23.31 0.17
N ASP A 29 -23.48 23.91 -0.80
CA ASP A 29 -23.95 25.04 -1.60
C ASP A 29 -24.75 24.60 -2.82
N GLY A 30 -24.92 23.29 -3.01
CA GLY A 30 -25.68 22.68 -4.13
C GLY A 30 -24.86 22.49 -5.40
N ASN A 31 -23.57 22.76 -5.40
CA ASN A 31 -22.72 22.51 -6.56
C ASN A 31 -22.51 21.01 -6.77
N ARG A 32 -22.73 20.56 -8.00
CA ARG A 32 -22.49 19.16 -8.42
C ARG A 32 -21.23 19.10 -9.26
N PHE A 33 -20.31 18.20 -8.92
CA PHE A 33 -19.04 18.03 -9.63
C PHE A 33 -18.59 16.57 -9.70
N LEU A 34 -17.78 16.25 -10.71
CA LEU A 34 -17.20 14.94 -10.91
C LEU A 34 -16.14 14.66 -9.85
N ASP A 35 -16.23 13.50 -9.18
CA ASP A 35 -15.21 13.02 -8.25
C ASP A 35 -14.12 12.22 -8.98
N ALA A 36 -13.18 12.93 -9.60
CA ALA A 36 -12.05 12.30 -10.27
C ALA A 36 -11.05 11.62 -9.30
N MET A 37 -11.14 11.90 -8.00
CA MET A 37 -10.33 11.25 -6.97
C MET A 37 -10.95 9.96 -6.43
N ALA A 38 -12.17 9.62 -6.82
CA ALA A 38 -12.90 8.45 -6.33
C ALA A 38 -12.86 8.33 -4.80
N GLY A 39 -13.23 9.40 -4.08
CA GLY A 39 -13.19 9.46 -2.62
C GLY A 39 -11.81 9.18 -2.02
N LEU A 40 -10.74 9.63 -2.63
CA LEU A 40 -9.34 9.35 -2.33
C LEU A 40 -8.97 7.87 -2.61
N TRP A 41 -9.29 7.40 -3.84
CA TRP A 41 -9.07 6.03 -4.33
C TRP A 41 -9.83 4.94 -3.55
N CYS A 42 -10.94 5.29 -2.88
CA CYS A 42 -11.72 4.35 -2.08
C CYS A 42 -13.00 3.85 -2.78
N VAL A 43 -13.51 4.59 -3.76
CA VAL A 43 -14.84 4.36 -4.36
C VAL A 43 -14.68 3.79 -5.77
N ASN A 44 -14.10 2.58 -5.86
CA ASN A 44 -13.80 1.93 -7.14
C ASN A 44 -15.05 1.59 -7.96
N ILE A 45 -16.20 1.41 -7.33
CA ILE A 45 -17.47 1.00 -7.95
C ILE A 45 -18.55 2.09 -7.95
N GLY A 46 -18.17 3.33 -7.61
CA GLY A 46 -19.10 4.46 -7.54
C GLY A 46 -19.89 4.55 -6.25
N TYR A 47 -20.56 5.68 -6.10
CA TYR A 47 -21.45 5.99 -4.96
C TYR A 47 -22.87 5.47 -5.17
N GLY A 48 -23.66 5.43 -4.10
CA GLY A 48 -25.09 5.11 -4.15
C GLY A 48 -25.39 3.62 -4.30
N ARG A 49 -24.47 2.74 -3.92
CA ARG A 49 -24.62 1.28 -3.94
C ARG A 49 -25.47 0.80 -2.75
N GLY A 50 -26.81 0.88 -2.90
CA GLY A 50 -27.76 0.53 -1.85
C GLY A 50 -27.61 -0.90 -1.34
N GLU A 51 -27.28 -1.85 -2.23
CA GLU A 51 -27.05 -3.25 -1.87
C GLU A 51 -25.92 -3.44 -0.85
N LEU A 52 -24.89 -2.58 -0.86
CA LEU A 52 -23.82 -2.62 0.14
C LEU A 52 -24.31 -2.10 1.49
N ALA A 53 -25.13 -1.04 1.47
CA ALA A 53 -25.75 -0.51 2.70
C ALA A 53 -26.66 -1.55 3.36
N ASP A 54 -27.45 -2.28 2.58
CA ASP A 54 -28.36 -3.33 3.06
C ASP A 54 -27.58 -4.50 3.68
N VAL A 55 -26.47 -4.93 3.04
CA VAL A 55 -25.59 -5.98 3.59
C VAL A 55 -24.99 -5.53 4.91
N ALA A 56 -24.47 -4.30 4.97
CA ALA A 56 -23.90 -3.73 6.19
C ALA A 56 -24.94 -3.64 7.31
N ALA A 57 -26.13 -3.14 7.01
CA ALA A 57 -27.21 -3.02 7.98
C ALA A 57 -27.66 -4.39 8.52
N ARG A 58 -27.76 -5.41 7.66
CA ARG A 58 -28.07 -6.78 8.07
C ARG A 58 -27.01 -7.34 9.00
N GLN A 59 -25.73 -7.23 8.62
CA GLN A 59 -24.63 -7.72 9.43
C GLN A 59 -24.55 -7.03 10.80
N MET A 60 -24.79 -5.72 10.85
CA MET A 60 -24.81 -4.96 12.10
C MET A 60 -25.96 -5.37 13.04
N ARG A 61 -27.10 -5.85 12.51
CA ARG A 61 -28.19 -6.39 13.32
C ARG A 61 -27.91 -7.79 13.84
N GLU A 62 -27.22 -8.62 13.04
CA GLU A 62 -26.89 -10.00 13.39
C GLU A 62 -25.70 -10.08 14.35
N LEU A 63 -24.57 -9.51 13.98
CA LEU A 63 -23.34 -9.46 14.76
C LEU A 63 -22.57 -8.17 14.41
N PRO A 64 -22.75 -7.08 15.16
CA PRO A 64 -22.14 -5.79 14.86
C PRO A 64 -20.63 -5.80 15.07
N TYR A 65 -20.16 -6.58 16.03
CA TYR A 65 -18.73 -6.73 16.33
C TYR A 65 -18.47 -8.03 17.10
N TYR A 66 -17.38 -8.70 16.75
CA TYR A 66 -16.68 -9.64 17.62
C TYR A 66 -15.18 -9.65 17.26
N ASN A 67 -14.35 -9.94 18.24
CA ASN A 67 -12.91 -9.97 18.04
C ASN A 67 -12.47 -11.25 17.30
N THR A 68 -11.25 -11.21 16.72
CA THR A 68 -10.60 -12.36 16.10
C THR A 68 -9.38 -12.83 16.90
N PHE A 69 -9.33 -12.52 18.20
CA PHE A 69 -8.32 -12.99 19.14
C PHE A 69 -8.73 -14.32 19.77
N PHE A 70 -7.78 -14.96 20.44
CA PHE A 70 -8.02 -16.14 21.28
C PHE A 70 -8.71 -17.31 20.55
N GLN A 71 -8.33 -17.57 19.28
CA GLN A 71 -8.89 -18.65 18.45
C GLN A 71 -10.38 -18.45 18.11
N THR A 72 -10.86 -17.23 18.13
CA THR A 72 -12.21 -16.89 17.68
C THR A 72 -12.19 -16.19 16.34
N THR A 73 -13.26 -16.33 15.58
CA THR A 73 -13.48 -15.63 14.30
C THR A 73 -14.99 -15.53 14.03
N HIS A 74 -15.36 -14.96 12.91
CA HIS A 74 -16.76 -14.81 12.49
C HIS A 74 -16.92 -15.08 10.98
N VAL A 75 -18.13 -15.46 10.58
CA VAL A 75 -18.43 -15.90 9.21
C VAL A 75 -17.98 -14.92 8.13
N PRO A 76 -18.21 -13.60 8.22
CA PRO A 76 -17.70 -12.65 7.21
C PRO A 76 -16.18 -12.63 7.08
N ALA A 77 -15.42 -12.76 8.18
CA ALA A 77 -13.96 -12.80 8.11
C ALA A 77 -13.47 -14.07 7.40
N ILE A 78 -14.08 -15.23 7.67
CA ILE A 78 -13.74 -16.49 6.99
C ILE A 78 -14.01 -16.36 5.49
N ALA A 79 -15.19 -15.88 5.10
CA ALA A 79 -15.60 -15.73 3.70
C ALA A 79 -14.68 -14.74 2.95
N LEU A 80 -14.35 -13.61 3.57
CA LEU A 80 -13.45 -12.63 2.99
C LEU A 80 -12.03 -13.17 2.85
N SER A 81 -11.50 -13.86 3.88
CA SER A 81 -10.16 -14.47 3.81
C SER A 81 -10.06 -15.49 2.68
N ALA A 82 -11.06 -16.36 2.54
CA ALA A 82 -11.12 -17.34 1.46
C ALA A 82 -11.16 -16.66 0.07
N LYS A 83 -11.98 -15.61 -0.07
CA LYS A 83 -12.08 -14.87 -1.34
C LYS A 83 -10.81 -14.11 -1.68
N LEU A 84 -10.17 -13.52 -0.70
CA LEU A 84 -8.90 -12.84 -0.90
C LEU A 84 -7.79 -13.83 -1.29
N ALA A 85 -7.71 -15.00 -0.65
CA ALA A 85 -6.76 -16.05 -1.02
C ALA A 85 -6.96 -16.57 -2.45
N GLU A 86 -8.22 -16.67 -2.91
CA GLU A 86 -8.54 -17.04 -4.30
C GLU A 86 -8.04 -16.02 -5.32
N LEU A 87 -8.08 -14.72 -4.97
CA LEU A 87 -7.80 -13.60 -5.89
C LEU A 87 -6.34 -13.15 -5.84
N ALA A 88 -5.63 -13.44 -4.75
CA ALA A 88 -4.28 -12.95 -4.48
C ALA A 88 -3.25 -13.41 -5.53
N PRO A 89 -2.21 -12.61 -5.79
CA PRO A 89 -1.12 -13.04 -6.65
C PRO A 89 -0.29 -14.16 -6.00
N GLY A 90 0.19 -15.09 -6.82
CA GLY A 90 1.04 -16.20 -6.35
C GLY A 90 0.30 -17.16 -5.43
N ASP A 91 0.92 -17.50 -4.30
CA ASP A 91 0.43 -18.44 -3.29
C ASP A 91 0.01 -17.78 -1.97
N LEU A 92 -0.24 -16.48 -2.01
CA LEU A 92 -0.67 -15.70 -0.85
C LEU A 92 -2.04 -16.17 -0.33
N ASN A 93 -2.06 -16.83 0.81
CA ASN A 93 -3.26 -17.48 1.34
C ASN A 93 -3.53 -17.23 2.83
N HIS A 94 -2.70 -16.42 3.49
CA HIS A 94 -2.89 -16.01 4.88
C HIS A 94 -3.30 -14.54 4.95
N VAL A 95 -4.33 -14.24 5.73
CA VAL A 95 -4.88 -12.89 5.87
C VAL A 95 -4.75 -12.41 7.29
N PHE A 96 -4.10 -11.27 7.47
CA PHE A 96 -4.04 -10.55 8.74
C PHE A 96 -4.87 -9.26 8.64
N TYR A 97 -5.83 -9.08 9.55
CA TYR A 97 -6.71 -7.91 9.56
C TYR A 97 -6.13 -6.79 10.41
N ALA A 98 -6.03 -5.60 9.85
CA ALA A 98 -5.56 -4.37 10.48
C ALA A 98 -6.61 -3.27 10.37
N GLY A 99 -6.49 -2.23 11.18
CA GLY A 99 -7.41 -1.08 11.20
C GLY A 99 -7.14 -0.07 10.06
N SER A 100 -5.98 -0.12 9.41
CA SER A 100 -5.58 0.79 8.33
C SER A 100 -4.40 0.24 7.53
N GLY A 101 -4.16 0.78 6.30
CA GLY A 101 -2.95 0.48 5.53
C GLY A 101 -1.68 0.89 6.27
N SER A 102 -1.75 1.96 7.06
CA SER A 102 -0.66 2.40 7.94
C SER A 102 -0.33 1.34 8.99
N GLU A 103 -1.35 0.81 9.67
CA GLU A 103 -1.22 -0.25 10.67
C GLU A 103 -0.76 -1.58 10.03
N ALA A 104 -1.24 -1.88 8.82
CA ALA A 104 -0.78 -3.03 8.06
C ALA A 104 0.74 -2.93 7.79
N ASN A 105 1.22 -1.79 7.33
CA ASN A 105 2.63 -1.57 7.04
C ASN A 105 3.51 -1.52 8.31
N ASP A 106 3.02 -0.97 9.43
CA ASP A 106 3.69 -1.10 10.73
C ASP A 106 3.82 -2.57 11.16
N THR A 107 2.78 -3.35 10.93
CA THR A 107 2.79 -4.80 11.19
C THR A 107 3.79 -5.51 10.28
N ASN A 108 3.87 -5.14 9.01
CA ASN A 108 4.85 -5.71 8.07
C ASN A 108 6.29 -5.50 8.54
N ILE A 109 6.64 -4.33 9.07
CA ILE A 109 7.98 -4.09 9.64
C ILE A 109 8.31 -5.14 10.70
N ARG A 110 7.38 -5.35 11.65
CA ARG A 110 7.58 -6.33 12.73
C ARG A 110 7.65 -7.76 12.21
N MET A 111 6.77 -8.12 11.28
CA MET A 111 6.68 -9.48 10.72
C MET A 111 7.94 -9.83 9.93
N VAL A 112 8.43 -8.94 9.08
CA VAL A 112 9.66 -9.12 8.31
C VAL A 112 10.85 -9.33 9.24
N ARG A 113 11.01 -8.47 10.24
CA ARG A 113 12.11 -8.60 11.22
C ARG A 113 12.02 -9.88 12.03
N HIS A 114 10.82 -10.26 12.44
CA HIS A 114 10.59 -11.50 13.18
C HIS A 114 10.82 -12.74 12.32
N TYR A 115 10.37 -12.72 11.06
CA TYR A 115 10.63 -13.80 10.10
C TYR A 115 12.12 -14.09 9.98
N TRP A 116 12.94 -13.08 9.71
CA TRP A 116 14.38 -13.28 9.56
C TRP A 116 15.06 -13.69 10.87
N ALA A 117 14.60 -13.21 12.02
CA ALA A 117 15.09 -13.67 13.32
C ALA A 117 14.80 -15.17 13.53
N MET A 118 13.61 -15.66 13.14
CA MET A 118 13.26 -17.09 13.19
C MET A 118 14.07 -17.94 12.20
N GLN A 119 14.48 -17.34 11.06
CA GLN A 119 15.38 -17.99 10.09
C GLN A 119 16.87 -17.96 10.54
N GLY A 120 17.16 -17.50 11.75
CA GLY A 120 18.53 -17.42 12.28
C GLY A 120 19.34 -16.21 11.79
N ALA A 121 18.70 -15.22 11.15
CA ALA A 121 19.31 -14.02 10.61
C ALA A 121 18.77 -12.74 11.28
N PRO A 122 18.94 -12.52 12.60
CA PRO A 122 18.35 -11.41 13.33
C PRO A 122 18.87 -10.03 12.88
N ASP A 123 20.05 -9.96 12.30
CA ASP A 123 20.64 -8.74 11.76
C ASP A 123 20.04 -8.33 10.40
N LYS A 124 19.30 -9.23 9.74
CA LYS A 124 18.59 -8.98 8.50
C LYS A 124 17.28 -8.24 8.80
N ASN A 125 17.37 -6.90 9.02
CA ASN A 125 16.28 -6.08 9.57
C ASN A 125 16.11 -4.71 8.90
N ILE A 126 16.91 -4.40 7.87
CA ILE A 126 16.77 -3.18 7.07
C ILE A 126 15.68 -3.38 6.02
N ILE A 127 14.79 -2.40 5.91
CA ILE A 127 13.77 -2.35 4.85
C ILE A 127 14.11 -1.19 3.93
N ILE A 128 14.16 -1.46 2.62
CA ILE A 128 14.37 -0.46 1.60
C ILE A 128 13.02 -0.04 1.03
N SER A 129 12.83 1.25 0.80
CA SER A 129 11.66 1.85 0.18
C SER A 129 12.09 2.89 -0.86
N ARG A 130 11.15 3.69 -1.37
CA ARG A 130 11.40 4.69 -2.41
C ARG A 130 11.12 6.11 -1.93
N LYS A 131 11.86 7.09 -2.46
CA LYS A 131 11.50 8.51 -2.33
C LYS A 131 10.09 8.76 -2.88
N ASN A 132 9.37 9.70 -2.31
CA ASN A 132 7.98 10.04 -2.61
C ASN A 132 6.98 8.88 -2.47
N ALA A 133 7.36 7.73 -1.93
CA ALA A 133 6.40 6.68 -1.58
C ALA A 133 5.51 7.12 -0.41
N TYR A 134 4.29 6.58 -0.36
CA TYR A 134 3.37 6.78 0.76
C TYR A 134 2.92 5.43 1.31
N HIS A 135 3.36 5.09 2.51
CA HIS A 135 3.04 3.82 3.15
C HIS A 135 2.23 3.96 4.44
N GLY A 136 1.78 5.17 4.75
CA GLY A 136 0.95 5.44 5.91
C GLY A 136 1.36 6.67 6.69
N SER A 137 0.61 6.97 7.77
CA SER A 137 0.83 8.13 8.65
C SER A 137 1.19 7.76 10.08
N THR A 138 1.28 6.47 10.41
CA THR A 138 1.88 5.98 11.65
C THR A 138 3.39 6.16 11.61
N LEU A 139 4.06 6.01 12.74
CA LEU A 139 5.51 6.19 12.82
C LEU A 139 6.29 5.28 11.85
N GLY A 140 5.91 4.02 11.77
CA GLY A 140 6.50 3.07 10.80
C GLY A 140 6.07 3.35 9.38
N GLY A 141 4.77 3.55 9.12
CA GLY A 141 4.25 3.87 7.79
C GLY A 141 4.85 5.14 7.21
N ALA A 142 4.99 6.20 8.02
CA ALA A 142 5.64 7.45 7.62
C ALA A 142 7.15 7.29 7.40
N SER A 143 7.79 6.39 8.17
CA SER A 143 9.21 6.07 7.98
C SER A 143 9.46 5.28 6.70
N LEU A 144 8.59 4.30 6.37
CA LEU A 144 8.62 3.59 5.09
C LEU A 144 8.30 4.52 3.92
N GLY A 145 7.41 5.49 4.12
CA GLY A 145 7.18 6.56 3.16
C GLY A 145 8.45 7.37 2.91
N GLY A 146 8.57 7.94 1.70
CA GLY A 146 9.73 8.73 1.29
C GLY A 146 9.38 10.19 1.03
N MET A 147 8.28 10.68 1.56
CA MET A 147 7.85 12.07 1.42
C MET A 147 8.60 12.96 2.40
N LEU A 148 9.49 13.81 1.90
CA LEU A 148 10.34 14.70 2.70
C LEU A 148 9.56 15.53 3.75
N PRO A 149 8.40 16.16 3.44
CA PRO A 149 7.64 16.92 4.42
C PRO A 149 7.13 16.09 5.62
N MET A 150 6.99 14.77 5.48
CA MET A 150 6.65 13.89 6.59
C MET A 150 7.88 13.60 7.45
N HIS A 151 9.04 13.43 6.84
CA HIS A 151 10.30 13.19 7.54
C HIS A 151 10.77 14.42 8.34
N GLU A 152 10.49 15.62 7.84
CA GLU A 152 10.78 16.90 8.52
C GLU A 152 9.97 17.13 9.81
N GLN A 153 8.94 16.32 10.06
CA GLN A 153 8.15 16.40 11.30
C GLN A 153 8.87 15.86 12.55
N GLY A 154 10.09 15.42 12.39
CA GLY A 154 11.00 15.06 13.50
C GLY A 154 11.11 13.56 13.77
N GLY A 155 12.34 13.09 13.85
CA GLY A 155 12.66 11.71 14.20
C GLY A 155 12.39 10.64 13.12
N LEU A 156 12.10 11.03 11.90
CA LEU A 156 11.88 10.11 10.78
C LEU A 156 13.00 10.21 9.73
N PRO A 157 13.28 9.10 9.02
CA PRO A 157 12.75 7.76 9.27
C PRO A 157 13.34 7.14 10.54
N VAL A 158 12.62 6.17 11.13
CA VAL A 158 13.19 5.35 12.22
C VAL A 158 14.38 4.51 11.72
N PRO A 159 15.29 4.05 12.60
CA PRO A 159 16.44 3.27 12.21
C PRO A 159 16.11 2.04 11.38
N ASN A 160 17.02 1.71 10.45
CA ASN A 160 16.91 0.57 9.54
C ASN A 160 15.80 0.68 8.50
N ILE A 161 15.45 1.90 8.10
CA ILE A 161 14.68 2.20 6.88
C ILE A 161 15.57 3.01 5.95
N HIS A 162 15.70 2.57 4.70
CA HIS A 162 16.52 3.22 3.67
C HIS A 162 15.66 3.56 2.45
N HIS A 163 15.99 4.63 1.73
CA HIS A 163 15.24 5.07 0.56
C HIS A 163 16.12 5.20 -0.67
N ILE A 164 15.69 4.54 -1.75
CA ILE A 164 16.26 4.69 -3.11
C ILE A 164 15.41 5.66 -3.93
N ASN A 165 15.86 6.05 -5.12
CA ASN A 165 15.10 6.97 -5.96
C ASN A 165 13.84 6.31 -6.53
N GLN A 166 12.87 7.15 -6.87
CA GLN A 166 11.61 6.77 -7.50
C GLN A 166 11.81 6.50 -9.01
N PRO A 167 11.00 5.63 -9.64
CA PRO A 167 11.11 5.37 -11.08
C PRO A 167 10.28 6.36 -11.92
N ASN A 168 10.46 7.67 -11.70
CA ASN A 168 9.72 8.73 -12.40
C ASN A 168 10.45 9.18 -13.67
N TRP A 169 10.28 8.42 -14.75
CA TRP A 169 10.93 8.72 -16.03
C TRP A 169 10.54 10.09 -16.58
N TRP A 170 9.28 10.49 -16.46
CA TRP A 170 8.81 11.77 -16.98
C TRP A 170 9.50 13.00 -16.36
N ALA A 171 9.86 12.90 -15.08
CA ALA A 171 10.53 13.99 -14.37
C ALA A 171 12.07 13.86 -14.34
N GLU A 172 12.58 12.63 -14.39
CA GLU A 172 13.97 12.34 -14.07
C GLU A 172 14.71 11.59 -15.18
N GLY A 173 14.03 11.19 -16.27
CA GLY A 173 14.60 10.35 -17.32
C GLY A 173 15.64 11.07 -18.18
N GLY A 174 15.55 12.40 -18.33
CA GLY A 174 16.44 13.16 -19.22
C GLY A 174 16.45 12.58 -20.63
N ASP A 175 17.64 12.30 -21.16
CA ASP A 175 17.84 11.72 -22.49
C ASP A 175 17.74 10.19 -22.51
N MET A 176 17.52 9.54 -21.37
CA MET A 176 17.41 8.09 -21.30
C MET A 176 16.08 7.59 -21.88
N SER A 177 16.12 6.46 -22.60
CA SER A 177 14.89 5.77 -22.94
C SER A 177 14.16 5.27 -21.67
N PRO A 178 12.82 5.12 -21.68
CA PRO A 178 12.07 4.59 -20.54
C PRO A 178 12.67 3.26 -20.05
N GLU A 179 13.02 2.38 -20.98
CA GLU A 179 13.59 1.07 -20.69
C GLU A 179 14.94 1.16 -19.96
N ALA A 180 15.85 1.97 -20.46
CA ALA A 180 17.18 2.16 -19.84
C ALA A 180 17.04 2.80 -18.44
N PHE A 181 16.18 3.79 -18.30
CA PHE A 181 15.89 4.44 -17.03
C PHE A 181 15.27 3.48 -16.01
N GLY A 182 14.27 2.68 -16.42
CA GLY A 182 13.65 1.71 -15.53
C GLY A 182 14.63 0.70 -14.96
N ARG A 183 15.51 0.15 -15.81
CA ARG A 183 16.61 -0.74 -15.37
C ARG A 183 17.58 -0.02 -14.42
N ALA A 184 18.02 1.18 -14.76
CA ALA A 184 18.96 1.95 -13.93
C ALA A 184 18.36 2.24 -12.55
N ARG A 185 17.07 2.61 -12.48
CA ARG A 185 16.38 2.83 -11.19
C ARG A 185 16.20 1.55 -10.38
N ALA A 186 15.95 0.42 -11.01
CA ALA A 186 15.88 -0.86 -10.30
C ALA A 186 17.25 -1.30 -9.77
N GLN A 187 18.34 -1.06 -10.53
CA GLN A 187 19.71 -1.36 -10.10
C GLN A 187 20.17 -0.56 -8.87
N GLU A 188 19.53 0.58 -8.58
CA GLU A 188 19.76 1.28 -7.31
C GLU A 188 19.39 0.43 -6.09
N LEU A 189 18.43 -0.50 -6.21
CA LEU A 189 18.11 -1.45 -5.14
C LEU A 189 19.31 -2.39 -4.91
N GLU A 190 19.87 -2.94 -5.97
CA GLU A 190 21.04 -3.83 -5.89
C GLU A 190 22.26 -3.11 -5.29
N GLN A 191 22.53 -1.89 -5.73
CA GLN A 191 23.58 -1.06 -5.15
C GLN A 191 23.34 -0.78 -3.65
N ALA A 192 22.13 -0.43 -3.27
CA ALA A 192 21.79 -0.18 -1.86
C ALA A 192 21.96 -1.45 -1.00
N ILE A 193 21.64 -2.64 -1.54
CA ILE A 193 21.86 -3.93 -0.85
C ILE A 193 23.36 -4.12 -0.57
N HIS A 194 24.23 -3.88 -1.56
CA HIS A 194 25.67 -3.99 -1.38
C HIS A 194 26.21 -2.97 -0.36
N ASP A 195 25.80 -1.71 -0.46
CA ASP A 195 26.26 -0.63 0.42
C ASP A 195 25.84 -0.82 1.87
N LEU A 196 24.64 -1.38 2.10
CA LEU A 196 24.07 -1.64 3.43
C LEU A 196 24.55 -2.98 4.01
N GLY A 197 25.03 -3.89 3.16
CA GLY A 197 25.38 -5.27 3.47
C GLY A 197 24.23 -6.24 3.21
N GLU A 198 24.44 -7.19 2.31
CA GLU A 198 23.44 -8.18 1.87
C GLU A 198 22.76 -8.93 3.03
N HIS A 199 23.56 -9.31 4.03
CA HIS A 199 23.07 -10.02 5.22
C HIS A 199 22.17 -9.17 6.14
N ARG A 200 22.06 -7.86 5.91
CA ARG A 200 21.29 -6.93 6.72
C ARG A 200 19.97 -6.49 6.08
N VAL A 201 19.85 -6.59 4.75
CA VAL A 201 18.64 -6.14 4.04
C VAL A 201 17.59 -7.23 4.09
N ALA A 202 16.45 -6.91 4.69
CA ALA A 202 15.36 -7.84 4.96
C ALA A 202 14.27 -7.85 3.89
N ALA A 203 13.93 -6.65 3.37
CA ALA A 203 12.84 -6.50 2.42
C ALA A 203 12.97 -5.22 1.59
N PHE A 204 12.28 -5.23 0.45
CA PHE A 204 11.93 -4.04 -0.32
C PHE A 204 10.42 -3.84 -0.28
N ILE A 205 9.96 -2.63 0.07
CA ILE A 205 8.54 -2.25 0.04
C ILE A 205 8.29 -1.22 -1.04
N ALA A 206 7.24 -1.44 -1.85
CA ALA A 206 6.89 -0.48 -2.89
C ALA A 206 5.42 -0.58 -3.32
N GLU A 207 4.83 0.55 -3.68
CA GLU A 207 3.55 0.62 -4.41
C GLU A 207 3.81 0.15 -5.86
N PRO A 208 2.96 -0.70 -6.47
CA PRO A 208 3.09 -1.03 -7.90
C PRO A 208 3.15 0.21 -8.79
N ILE A 209 2.30 1.19 -8.52
CA ILE A 209 2.31 2.56 -9.05
C ILE A 209 2.26 3.50 -7.84
N GLN A 210 3.22 4.41 -7.70
CA GLN A 210 3.20 5.35 -6.58
C GLN A 210 2.03 6.31 -6.72
N GLY A 211 1.03 6.20 -5.83
CA GLY A 211 -0.18 6.99 -5.93
C GLY A 211 0.00 8.41 -5.41
N ALA A 212 0.15 8.58 -4.11
CA ALA A 212 0.25 9.88 -3.45
C ALA A 212 1.49 10.68 -3.86
N GLY A 213 2.56 10.00 -4.27
CA GLY A 213 3.79 10.62 -4.79
C GLY A 213 3.64 11.31 -6.15
N GLY A 214 2.49 11.15 -6.83
CA GLY A 214 2.21 11.82 -8.10
C GLY A 214 1.74 10.91 -9.23
N VAL A 215 1.15 9.75 -8.91
CA VAL A 215 0.73 8.72 -9.89
C VAL A 215 1.90 8.32 -10.79
N ILE A 216 3.01 7.94 -10.16
CA ILE A 216 4.25 7.60 -10.85
C ILE A 216 4.14 6.16 -11.38
N VAL A 217 3.93 6.05 -12.67
CA VAL A 217 3.92 4.76 -13.39
C VAL A 217 5.35 4.45 -13.78
N PRO A 218 5.95 3.35 -13.25
CA PRO A 218 7.31 2.98 -13.60
C PRO A 218 7.39 2.47 -15.06
N PRO A 219 8.54 2.63 -15.73
CA PRO A 219 8.78 1.96 -17.01
C PRO A 219 8.65 0.44 -16.90
N ASP A 220 8.23 -0.23 -17.97
CA ASP A 220 7.97 -1.68 -18.01
C ASP A 220 9.18 -2.53 -17.58
N SER A 221 10.38 -2.03 -17.76
CA SER A 221 11.64 -2.71 -17.38
C SER A 221 11.94 -2.67 -15.88
N TYR A 222 11.25 -1.83 -15.09
CA TYR A 222 11.55 -1.63 -13.67
C TYR A 222 11.20 -2.85 -12.81
N TRP A 223 9.94 -3.30 -12.86
CA TRP A 223 9.47 -4.37 -11.97
C TRP A 223 10.09 -5.75 -12.23
N PRO A 224 10.32 -6.17 -13.49
CA PRO A 224 11.05 -7.42 -13.74
C PRO A 224 12.45 -7.44 -13.12
N GLU A 225 13.13 -6.29 -13.15
CA GLU A 225 14.46 -6.18 -12.56
C GLU A 225 14.41 -6.13 -11.02
N ILE A 226 13.44 -5.43 -10.43
CA ILE A 226 13.18 -5.47 -8.98
C ILE A 226 12.94 -6.90 -8.50
N GLN A 227 12.08 -7.67 -9.19
CA GLN A 227 11.80 -9.07 -8.83
C GLN A 227 13.07 -9.91 -8.91
N ARG A 228 13.86 -9.77 -9.99
CA ARG A 228 15.14 -10.48 -10.15
C ARG A 228 16.09 -10.19 -8.97
N ILE A 229 16.22 -8.93 -8.58
CA ILE A 229 17.09 -8.50 -7.47
C ILE A 229 16.57 -9.10 -6.15
N CYS A 230 15.28 -9.00 -5.86
CA CYS A 230 14.70 -9.58 -4.64
C CYS A 230 14.94 -11.09 -4.56
N ASP A 231 14.74 -11.82 -5.66
CA ASP A 231 14.98 -13.26 -5.75
C ASP A 231 16.48 -13.61 -5.58
N GLN A 232 17.37 -12.82 -6.19
CA GLN A 232 18.84 -13.05 -6.14
C GLN A 232 19.41 -12.88 -4.73
N TYR A 233 18.97 -11.87 -3.99
CA TYR A 233 19.50 -11.54 -2.66
C TYR A 233 18.65 -12.09 -1.52
N ASP A 234 17.66 -12.92 -1.85
CA ASP A 234 16.75 -13.51 -0.87
C ASP A 234 16.18 -12.46 0.09
N ILE A 235 15.65 -11.34 -0.43
CA ILE A 235 14.95 -10.32 0.31
C ILE A 235 13.46 -10.38 0.02
N LEU A 236 12.63 -10.10 1.02
CA LEU A 236 11.17 -10.14 0.85
C LEU A 236 10.69 -8.95 0.01
N LEU A 237 9.81 -9.22 -0.95
CA LEU A 237 9.09 -8.19 -1.70
C LEU A 237 7.74 -7.91 -1.06
N ILE A 238 7.53 -6.67 -0.59
CA ILE A 238 6.26 -6.18 -0.05
C ILE A 238 5.61 -5.27 -1.10
N ALA A 239 4.49 -5.70 -1.66
CA ALA A 239 3.70 -4.85 -2.53
C ALA A 239 2.65 -4.08 -1.72
N ASP A 240 2.76 -2.76 -1.68
CA ASP A 240 1.71 -1.91 -1.14
C ASP A 240 0.64 -1.66 -2.20
N GLU A 241 -0.37 -2.51 -2.18
CA GLU A 241 -1.51 -2.51 -3.11
C GLU A 241 -2.69 -1.67 -2.59
N VAL A 242 -2.47 -0.85 -1.60
CA VAL A 242 -3.50 -0.02 -0.96
C VAL A 242 -4.26 0.84 -1.98
N ILE A 243 -3.58 1.31 -3.02
CA ILE A 243 -4.21 2.04 -4.14
C ILE A 243 -4.42 1.13 -5.35
N CYS A 244 -3.40 0.36 -5.75
CA CYS A 244 -3.40 -0.40 -7.00
C CYS A 244 -4.29 -1.64 -6.96
N GLY A 245 -4.55 -2.19 -5.79
CA GLY A 245 -5.38 -3.36 -5.63
C GLY A 245 -6.85 -3.14 -5.97
N LEU A 246 -7.56 -4.26 -6.15
CA LEU A 246 -9.01 -4.33 -6.32
C LEU A 246 -9.54 -3.62 -7.57
N GLY A 247 -8.89 -3.92 -8.71
CA GLY A 247 -9.37 -3.53 -10.04
C GLY A 247 -8.79 -2.24 -10.59
N ARG A 248 -7.98 -1.49 -9.83
CA ARG A 248 -7.44 -0.17 -10.22
C ARG A 248 -6.63 -0.22 -11.51
N THR A 249 -5.89 -1.29 -11.75
CA THR A 249 -5.01 -1.47 -12.91
C THR A 249 -5.58 -2.40 -13.99
N GLY A 250 -6.86 -2.79 -13.85
CA GLY A 250 -7.52 -3.74 -14.75
C GLY A 250 -7.44 -5.21 -14.32
N ASN A 251 -6.54 -5.56 -13.42
CA ASN A 251 -6.46 -6.84 -12.71
C ASN A 251 -6.87 -6.67 -11.25
N TRP A 252 -7.07 -7.76 -10.51
CA TRP A 252 -7.35 -7.68 -9.07
C TRP A 252 -6.25 -6.99 -8.29
N PHE A 253 -5.00 -7.15 -8.70
CA PHE A 253 -3.83 -6.54 -8.06
C PHE A 253 -2.89 -5.92 -9.10
N GLY A 254 -2.24 -4.83 -8.74
CA GLY A 254 -1.20 -4.20 -9.55
C GLY A 254 -0.01 -5.13 -9.79
N SER A 255 0.31 -5.99 -8.83
CA SER A 255 1.32 -7.05 -8.94
C SER A 255 1.02 -8.01 -10.11
N GLN A 256 -0.26 -8.34 -10.35
CA GLN A 256 -0.66 -9.17 -11.50
C GLN A 256 -0.47 -8.40 -12.82
N THR A 257 -0.78 -7.11 -12.84
CA THR A 257 -0.58 -6.26 -14.03
C THR A 257 0.90 -6.13 -14.39
N LEU A 258 1.76 -6.05 -13.38
CA LEU A 258 3.21 -5.86 -13.53
C LEU A 258 4.02 -7.16 -13.48
N ASN A 259 3.32 -8.31 -13.42
CA ASN A 259 3.89 -9.64 -13.38
C ASN A 259 4.94 -9.82 -12.28
N THR A 260 4.65 -9.34 -11.07
CA THR A 260 5.47 -9.51 -9.87
C THR A 260 4.90 -10.53 -8.92
N ARG A 261 5.75 -11.13 -8.09
CA ARG A 261 5.40 -12.16 -7.10
C ARG A 261 5.80 -11.69 -5.70
N PRO A 262 4.99 -10.81 -5.09
CA PRO A 262 5.28 -10.34 -3.75
C PRO A 262 5.14 -11.46 -2.70
N ASP A 263 5.94 -11.36 -1.64
CA ASP A 263 5.84 -12.22 -0.45
C ASP A 263 4.78 -11.71 0.53
N ILE A 264 4.52 -10.40 0.50
CA ILE A 264 3.54 -9.71 1.34
C ILE A 264 2.78 -8.69 0.49
N VAL A 265 1.47 -8.59 0.71
CA VAL A 265 0.63 -7.59 0.05
C VAL A 265 -0.18 -6.82 1.09
N SER A 266 -0.08 -5.50 1.08
CA SER A 266 -0.96 -4.63 1.87
C SER A 266 -2.10 -4.12 1.00
N ILE A 267 -3.35 -4.33 1.42
CA ILE A 267 -4.54 -3.84 0.72
C ILE A 267 -5.44 -3.02 1.64
N ALA A 268 -6.14 -2.06 1.04
CA ALA A 268 -7.04 -1.16 1.75
C ALA A 268 -8.05 -0.52 0.80
N LYS A 269 -8.52 0.66 1.10
CA LYS A 269 -9.32 1.56 0.24
C LYS A 269 -10.46 0.85 -0.49
N GLY A 270 -10.23 0.39 -1.72
CA GLY A 270 -11.23 -0.28 -2.54
C GLY A 270 -11.82 -1.57 -1.95
N LEU A 271 -11.17 -2.17 -0.94
CA LEU A 271 -11.68 -3.34 -0.24
C LEU A 271 -12.97 -3.02 0.55
N TRP A 272 -13.10 -1.79 0.99
CA TRP A 272 -14.24 -1.36 1.77
C TRP A 272 -14.56 0.12 1.50
N VAL A 273 -15.73 0.36 0.94
CA VAL A 273 -16.28 1.71 0.87
C VAL A 273 -16.66 2.13 2.29
N GLY A 274 -15.66 2.52 3.10
CA GLY A 274 -15.93 3.04 4.43
C GLY A 274 -15.05 2.69 5.60
N SER A 275 -13.96 1.91 5.56
CA SER A 275 -12.98 2.01 6.66
C SER A 275 -12.20 0.79 7.19
N LYS A 276 -12.04 -0.36 6.55
CA LYS A 276 -11.14 -1.37 7.12
C LYS A 276 -10.13 -1.93 6.13
N HIS A 277 -8.92 -2.14 6.60
CA HIS A 277 -7.75 -2.46 5.80
C HIS A 277 -7.28 -3.88 6.10
N VAL A 278 -6.74 -4.57 5.11
CA VAL A 278 -6.30 -5.96 5.22
C VAL A 278 -4.86 -6.07 4.77
N CYS A 279 -4.07 -6.80 5.53
CA CYS A 279 -2.70 -7.16 5.19
C CYS A 279 -2.63 -8.65 4.87
N TYR A 280 -1.95 -9.01 3.79
CA TYR A 280 -1.67 -10.38 3.41
C TYR A 280 -0.24 -10.75 3.76
N THR A 281 -0.08 -11.89 4.42
CA THR A 281 1.24 -12.46 4.67
C THR A 281 1.23 -13.95 4.36
N PRO A 282 1.95 -14.41 3.34
CA PRO A 282 2.33 -15.81 3.30
C PRO A 282 3.42 -16.04 4.35
N MET A 283 3.18 -16.93 5.29
CA MET A 283 4.16 -17.27 6.34
C MET A 283 5.17 -18.35 5.93
N THR A 284 5.18 -18.78 4.69
CA THR A 284 6.13 -19.79 4.21
C THR A 284 6.57 -19.50 2.79
N ARG A 285 7.84 -19.20 2.63
CA ARG A 285 8.57 -19.70 1.46
C ARG A 285 8.81 -21.19 1.71
N PRO A 286 8.64 -22.05 0.71
CA PRO A 286 8.98 -23.46 0.82
C PRO A 286 10.46 -23.67 1.15
#